data_613607a8ebd50253a3cb121cbd03ee48
#
_entry.id   613607a8ebd50253a3cb121cbd03ee48
#
_cell.length_a   1.000
_cell.length_b   1.000
_cell.length_c   1.000
_cell.angle_alpha   90.00
_cell.angle_beta   90.00
_cell.angle_gamma   90.00
#
_symmetry.space_group_name_H-M   'P 1'
#
loop_
_entity.id
_entity.type
_entity.pdbx_description
1 polymer ?
#
loop_
_entity_poly.entity_id
_entity_poly.type
_entity_poly.pdbx_seq_one_letter_code
_entity_poly.pdbx_strand_id
1 'polypeptide(L)'
;MADLKDFARSVAVVVSSCDAFFDVWRPFAFFFRKHWADCPFPIFLIVNELRIRSASIHALPVGPDRGWASNMKTALEKLEQPHVLYLQEDYFLDRPVRREQLAEDFAYAFDQNADAFCLRARTKLEPDFQPINDRFGVVPRNSDGRTRCQTTLWKREAFLKALHEGETAWEMEARGSDRTRDMLALSYSTREHASLSYLMSGIVRGLWTREGLAMCKEHGCRIEPHFRGTYSHSSPVRRLRRALTRRRLAPELAKVRNSVIDLDAA
;
A
#
# COMPACT_ATOMS: atom_id res chain seq x y z
N MET A 1 1.97 -8.10 -27.19
CA MET A 1 2.47 -7.84 -25.84
C MET A 1 1.33 -7.18 -25.06
N ALA A 2 1.08 -7.59 -23.82
CA ALA A 2 0.06 -6.98 -22.98
C ALA A 2 0.42 -5.52 -22.66
N ASP A 3 -0.58 -4.62 -22.63
CA ASP A 3 -0.42 -3.24 -22.17
C ASP A 3 -1.21 -3.06 -20.86
N LEU A 4 -0.67 -2.29 -19.92
CA LEU A 4 -1.38 -1.98 -18.67
C LEU A 4 -2.74 -1.30 -18.92
N LYS A 5 -2.90 -0.61 -20.04
CA LYS A 5 -4.17 0.00 -20.46
C LYS A 5 -5.28 -1.03 -20.68
N ASP A 6 -4.92 -2.27 -21.04
CA ASP A 6 -5.90 -3.35 -21.24
C ASP A 6 -6.63 -3.69 -19.93
N PHE A 7 -6.00 -3.40 -18.80
CA PHE A 7 -6.54 -3.63 -17.45
C PHE A 7 -7.17 -2.38 -16.81
N ALA A 8 -7.16 -1.22 -17.49
CA ALA A 8 -7.56 0.07 -16.91
C ALA A 8 -9.00 0.09 -16.34
N ARG A 9 -9.91 -0.70 -16.92
CA ARG A 9 -11.30 -0.83 -16.44
C ARG A 9 -11.46 -1.87 -15.32
N SER A 10 -10.51 -2.78 -15.20
CA SER A 10 -10.60 -3.93 -14.30
C SER A 10 -9.78 -3.76 -13.02
N VAL A 11 -8.84 -2.83 -12.98
CA VAL A 11 -7.94 -2.60 -11.84
C VAL A 11 -8.08 -1.18 -11.33
N ALA A 12 -8.17 -1.02 -10.00
CA ALA A 12 -7.99 0.24 -9.31
C ALA A 12 -6.75 0.17 -8.40
N VAL A 13 -5.98 1.24 -8.30
CA VAL A 13 -4.97 1.40 -7.24
C VAL A 13 -5.67 1.87 -5.98
N VAL A 14 -5.50 1.14 -4.88
CA VAL A 14 -6.06 1.51 -3.58
C VAL A 14 -4.92 1.74 -2.60
N VAL A 15 -4.81 2.97 -2.13
CA VAL A 15 -3.81 3.38 -1.15
C VAL A 15 -4.45 3.33 0.23
N SER A 16 -4.04 2.33 1.01
CA SER A 16 -4.46 2.16 2.39
C SER A 16 -3.91 3.28 3.25
N SER A 17 -4.79 4.00 3.93
CA SER A 17 -4.44 5.10 4.83
C SER A 17 -5.59 5.41 5.79
N CYS A 18 -5.37 6.40 6.65
CA CYS A 18 -6.40 7.07 7.44
C CYS A 18 -5.95 8.52 7.73
N ASP A 19 -6.87 9.35 8.19
CA ASP A 19 -6.59 10.78 8.43
C ASP A 19 -5.42 11.03 9.38
N ALA A 20 -5.10 10.08 10.26
CA ALA A 20 -3.93 10.17 11.14
C ALA A 20 -2.58 10.16 10.40
N PHE A 21 -2.56 9.83 9.11
CA PHE A 21 -1.36 9.80 8.25
C PHE A 21 -1.35 10.89 7.18
N PHE A 22 -2.16 11.93 7.33
CA PHE A 22 -2.31 12.97 6.31
C PHE A 22 -1.00 13.70 5.94
N ASP A 23 -0.02 13.72 6.85
CA ASP A 23 1.33 14.27 6.63
C ASP A 23 2.19 13.42 5.68
N VAL A 24 1.78 12.18 5.41
CA VAL A 24 2.48 11.23 4.52
C VAL A 24 1.90 11.25 3.10
N TRP A 25 0.69 11.78 2.92
CA TRP A 25 -0.02 11.73 1.63
C TRP A 25 0.67 12.52 0.51
N ARG A 26 1.22 13.70 0.82
CA ARG A 26 2.01 14.48 -0.17
C ARG A 26 3.29 13.76 -0.59
N PRO A 27 4.12 13.25 0.34
CA PRO A 27 5.26 12.39 -0.02
C PRO A 27 4.86 11.21 -0.89
N PHE A 28 3.80 10.47 -0.54
CA PHE A 28 3.29 9.39 -1.37
C PHE A 28 2.96 9.86 -2.80
N ALA A 29 2.13 10.89 -2.92
CA ALA A 29 1.72 11.44 -4.21
C ALA A 29 2.92 11.93 -5.04
N PHE A 30 3.90 12.58 -4.41
CA PHE A 30 5.13 13.04 -5.05
C PHE A 30 5.91 11.87 -5.67
N PHE A 31 6.21 10.82 -4.90
CA PHE A 31 6.99 9.68 -5.39
C PHE A 31 6.20 8.84 -6.38
N PHE A 32 4.89 8.72 -6.21
CA PHE A 32 4.03 8.04 -7.15
C PHE A 32 4.06 8.74 -8.52
N ARG A 33 3.82 10.04 -8.58
CA ARG A 33 3.90 10.82 -9.83
C ARG A 33 5.29 10.80 -10.43
N LYS A 34 6.34 10.89 -9.62
CA LYS A 34 7.73 10.86 -10.10
C LYS A 34 8.07 9.57 -10.84
N HIS A 35 7.55 8.44 -10.40
CA HIS A 35 7.96 7.13 -10.88
C HIS A 35 6.88 6.38 -11.66
N TRP A 36 5.64 6.85 -11.61
CA TRP A 36 4.50 6.27 -12.35
C TRP A 36 3.46 7.33 -12.76
N ALA A 37 3.90 8.41 -13.41
CA ALA A 37 3.03 9.52 -13.84
C ALA A 37 1.91 9.10 -14.79
N ASP A 38 2.17 8.07 -15.60
CA ASP A 38 1.28 7.53 -16.63
C ASP A 38 0.55 6.25 -16.18
N CYS A 39 0.34 6.07 -14.89
CA CYS A 39 -0.48 4.98 -14.36
C CYS A 39 -1.88 5.00 -15.01
N PRO A 40 -2.29 3.92 -15.71
CA PRO A 40 -3.56 3.92 -16.44
C PRO A 40 -4.76 3.64 -15.53
N PHE A 41 -4.53 3.31 -14.27
CA PHE A 41 -5.57 2.91 -13.32
C PHE A 41 -6.10 4.11 -12.53
N PRO A 42 -7.39 4.15 -12.17
CA PRO A 42 -7.88 5.10 -11.18
C PRO A 42 -7.17 4.85 -9.84
N ILE A 43 -6.71 5.93 -9.21
CA ILE A 43 -5.96 5.86 -7.94
C ILE A 43 -6.84 6.43 -6.84
N PHE A 44 -7.11 5.62 -5.83
CA PHE A 44 -7.94 5.99 -4.68
C PHE A 44 -7.11 5.98 -3.39
N LEU A 45 -7.12 7.10 -2.69
CA LEU A 45 -6.55 7.22 -1.35
C LEU A 45 -7.68 7.13 -0.32
N ILE A 46 -7.59 6.14 0.57
CA ILE A 46 -8.54 6.01 1.69
C ILE A 46 -8.34 7.19 2.65
N VAL A 47 -9.41 7.92 2.89
CA VAL A 47 -9.50 9.01 3.86
C VAL A 47 -10.69 8.77 4.78
N ASN A 48 -10.67 9.33 5.98
CA ASN A 48 -11.84 9.27 6.86
C ASN A 48 -12.76 10.48 6.63
N GLU A 49 -12.40 11.64 7.13
CA GLU A 49 -13.18 12.87 7.08
C GLU A 49 -12.45 14.03 6.35
N LEU A 50 -11.12 13.91 6.20
CA LEU A 50 -10.33 14.94 5.53
C LEU A 50 -10.60 14.97 4.02
N ARG A 51 -10.41 16.15 3.45
CA ARG A 51 -10.61 16.39 2.01
C ARG A 51 -9.26 16.60 1.33
N ILE A 52 -9.10 15.98 0.17
CA ILE A 52 -7.91 16.14 -0.68
C ILE A 52 -8.28 16.74 -2.03
N ARG A 53 -7.28 17.34 -2.67
CA ARG A 53 -7.30 17.73 -4.08
C ARG A 53 -6.05 17.17 -4.75
N SER A 54 -6.22 16.52 -5.89
CA SER A 54 -5.14 16.07 -6.76
C SER A 54 -5.66 15.90 -8.19
N ALA A 55 -4.78 16.04 -9.17
CA ALA A 55 -5.09 15.78 -10.58
C ALA A 55 -5.24 14.27 -10.89
N SER A 56 -4.64 13.40 -10.10
CA SER A 56 -4.55 11.95 -10.40
C SER A 56 -5.02 11.05 -9.27
N ILE A 57 -5.14 11.55 -8.03
CA ILE A 57 -5.51 10.74 -6.87
C ILE A 57 -6.87 11.19 -6.34
N HIS A 58 -7.81 10.26 -6.26
CA HIS A 58 -9.16 10.50 -5.78
C HIS A 58 -9.29 10.14 -4.30
N ALA A 59 -10.01 10.96 -3.53
CA ALA A 59 -10.39 10.59 -2.18
C ALA A 59 -11.38 9.41 -2.22
N LEU A 60 -11.16 8.43 -1.35
CA LEU A 60 -12.12 7.35 -1.07
C LEU A 60 -12.54 7.45 0.40
N PRO A 61 -13.57 8.27 0.71
CA PRO A 61 -13.99 8.51 2.08
C PRO A 61 -14.70 7.27 2.66
N VAL A 62 -14.25 6.83 3.82
CA VAL A 62 -14.80 5.65 4.52
C VAL A 62 -15.55 6.01 5.81
N GLY A 63 -15.65 7.31 6.14
CA GLY A 63 -16.25 7.79 7.38
C GLY A 63 -15.32 7.66 8.58
N PRO A 64 -15.85 7.71 9.81
CA PRO A 64 -15.04 7.65 11.02
C PRO A 64 -14.08 6.48 11.03
N ASP A 65 -12.85 6.69 11.53
CA ASP A 65 -11.82 5.65 11.59
C ASP A 65 -12.26 4.50 12.51
N ARG A 66 -12.48 3.33 11.92
CA ARG A 66 -12.84 2.09 12.61
C ARG A 66 -11.72 1.06 12.60
N GLY A 67 -10.50 1.49 12.30
CA GLY A 67 -9.32 0.64 12.17
C GLY A 67 -9.12 0.10 10.74
N TRP A 68 -7.91 -0.41 10.51
CA TRP A 68 -7.42 -0.73 9.17
C TRP A 68 -8.35 -1.67 8.37
N ALA A 69 -8.71 -2.83 8.94
CA ALA A 69 -9.51 -3.82 8.20
C ALA A 69 -10.92 -3.32 7.89
N SER A 70 -11.57 -2.61 8.85
CA SER A 70 -12.91 -2.08 8.66
C SER A 70 -12.94 -0.93 7.65
N ASN A 71 -11.92 -0.06 7.67
CA ASN A 71 -11.77 1.01 6.68
C ASN A 71 -11.51 0.43 5.29
N MET A 72 -10.64 -0.57 5.19
CA MET A 72 -10.34 -1.26 3.92
C MET A 72 -11.59 -1.96 3.36
N LYS A 73 -12.33 -2.69 4.18
CA LYS A 73 -13.59 -3.33 3.77
C LYS A 73 -14.57 -2.32 3.19
N THR A 74 -14.82 -1.22 3.93
CA THR A 74 -15.69 -0.14 3.44
C THR A 74 -15.20 0.47 2.13
N ALA A 75 -13.89 0.62 1.96
CA ALA A 75 -13.29 1.12 0.72
C ALA A 75 -13.53 0.15 -0.44
N LEU A 76 -13.26 -1.14 -0.26
CA LEU A 76 -13.44 -2.17 -1.28
C LEU A 76 -14.89 -2.31 -1.74
N GLU A 77 -15.84 -2.19 -0.81
CA GLU A 77 -17.29 -2.25 -1.11
C GLU A 77 -17.78 -1.08 -1.98
N LYS A 78 -17.06 0.05 -2.00
CA LYS A 78 -17.36 1.22 -2.82
C LYS A 78 -16.78 1.17 -4.24
N LEU A 79 -15.88 0.23 -4.51
CA LEU A 79 -15.20 0.13 -5.80
C LEU A 79 -16.00 -0.73 -6.78
N GLU A 80 -15.98 -0.33 -8.04
CA GLU A 80 -16.56 -1.08 -9.15
C GLU A 80 -15.58 -2.11 -9.74
N GLN A 81 -14.28 -1.81 -9.69
CA GLN A 81 -13.24 -2.64 -10.28
C GLN A 81 -13.16 -4.01 -9.59
N PRO A 82 -13.10 -5.11 -10.35
CA PRO A 82 -13.01 -6.46 -9.81
C PRO A 82 -11.64 -6.78 -9.20
N HIS A 83 -10.61 -5.99 -9.51
CA HIS A 83 -9.26 -6.13 -8.96
C HIS A 83 -8.77 -4.83 -8.35
N VAL A 84 -7.95 -4.96 -7.32
CA VAL A 84 -7.30 -3.82 -6.66
C VAL A 84 -5.80 -4.05 -6.54
N LEU A 85 -5.02 -3.05 -6.95
CA LEU A 85 -3.60 -2.98 -6.65
C LEU A 85 -3.46 -2.24 -5.32
N TYR A 86 -3.22 -3.01 -4.27
CA TYR A 86 -3.07 -2.50 -2.90
C TYR A 86 -1.70 -1.87 -2.69
N LEU A 87 -1.70 -0.68 -2.12
CA LEU A 87 -0.51 0.05 -1.63
C LEU A 87 -0.79 0.59 -0.23
N GLN A 88 0.27 1.02 0.47
CA GLN A 88 0.16 1.85 1.68
C GLN A 88 0.72 3.25 1.40
N GLU A 89 0.26 4.23 2.15
CA GLU A 89 0.63 5.64 2.00
C GLU A 89 2.12 5.91 2.23
N ASP A 90 2.85 4.98 2.85
CA ASP A 90 4.27 5.09 3.13
C ASP A 90 5.16 4.22 2.21
N TYR A 91 4.57 3.64 1.14
CA TYR A 91 5.30 2.92 0.10
C TYR A 91 5.73 3.88 -1.00
N PHE A 92 6.84 4.58 -0.77
CA PHE A 92 7.38 5.54 -1.73
C PHE A 92 8.08 4.80 -2.87
N LEU A 93 7.57 4.94 -4.08
CA LEU A 93 8.24 4.37 -5.25
C LEU A 93 9.66 4.94 -5.35
N ASP A 94 10.67 4.07 -5.53
CA ASP A 94 12.08 4.44 -5.51
C ASP A 94 12.72 4.44 -6.91
N ARG A 95 12.00 3.94 -7.91
CA ARG A 95 12.40 3.92 -9.33
C ARG A 95 11.18 3.82 -10.25
N PRO A 96 11.34 4.14 -11.56
CA PRO A 96 10.27 3.98 -12.53
C PRO A 96 9.70 2.56 -12.56
N VAL A 97 8.38 2.44 -12.67
CA VAL A 97 7.69 1.16 -12.82
C VAL A 97 8.05 0.52 -14.14
N ARG A 98 8.40 -0.77 -14.13
CA ARG A 98 8.66 -1.58 -15.33
C ARG A 98 7.35 -2.00 -15.97
N ARG A 99 6.77 -1.13 -16.77
CA ARG A 99 5.37 -1.23 -17.24
C ARG A 99 5.10 -2.48 -18.09
N GLU A 100 5.97 -2.77 -19.04
CA GLU A 100 5.82 -3.94 -19.89
C GLU A 100 5.84 -5.22 -19.06
N GLN A 101 6.78 -5.34 -18.14
CA GLN A 101 6.87 -6.50 -17.24
C GLN A 101 5.64 -6.60 -16.33
N LEU A 102 5.16 -5.46 -15.78
CA LEU A 102 3.96 -5.44 -14.93
C LEU A 102 2.71 -5.85 -15.73
N ALA A 103 2.62 -5.45 -17.00
CA ALA A 103 1.51 -5.86 -17.87
C ALA A 103 1.52 -7.37 -18.16
N GLU A 104 2.69 -7.95 -18.42
CA GLU A 104 2.84 -9.41 -18.59
C GLU A 104 2.46 -10.16 -17.30
N ASP A 105 2.91 -9.67 -16.14
CA ASP A 105 2.63 -10.27 -14.85
C ASP A 105 1.12 -10.21 -14.53
N PHE A 106 0.46 -9.10 -14.86
CA PHE A 106 -1.00 -8.97 -14.74
C PHE A 106 -1.73 -9.88 -15.70
N ALA A 107 -1.32 -9.93 -16.97
CA ALA A 107 -1.92 -10.84 -17.96
C ALA A 107 -1.89 -12.29 -17.46
N TYR A 108 -0.76 -12.74 -16.92
CA TYR A 108 -0.66 -14.05 -16.32
C TYR A 108 -1.60 -14.24 -15.14
N ALA A 109 -1.65 -13.28 -14.21
CA ALA A 109 -2.51 -13.37 -13.03
C ALA A 109 -4.00 -13.43 -13.41
N PHE A 110 -4.40 -12.66 -14.42
CA PHE A 110 -5.78 -12.68 -14.95
C PHE A 110 -6.11 -13.99 -15.66
N ASP A 111 -5.20 -14.49 -16.52
CA ASP A 111 -5.39 -15.77 -17.24
C ASP A 111 -5.53 -16.94 -16.28
N GLN A 112 -4.71 -16.99 -15.24
CA GLN A 112 -4.78 -18.01 -14.20
C GLN A 112 -5.88 -17.77 -13.17
N ASN A 113 -6.63 -16.69 -13.32
CA ASN A 113 -7.66 -16.31 -12.36
C ASN A 113 -7.13 -16.24 -10.91
N ALA A 114 -5.89 -15.74 -10.71
CA ALA A 114 -5.23 -15.66 -9.41
C ALA A 114 -6.00 -14.76 -8.44
N ASP A 115 -6.12 -15.17 -7.19
CA ASP A 115 -6.83 -14.41 -6.15
C ASP A 115 -5.98 -13.29 -5.57
N ALA A 116 -4.65 -13.51 -5.53
CA ALA A 116 -3.68 -12.54 -5.07
C ALA A 116 -2.33 -12.70 -5.78
N PHE A 117 -1.71 -11.60 -6.17
CA PHE A 117 -0.32 -11.59 -6.64
C PHE A 117 0.48 -10.54 -5.88
N CYS A 118 1.30 -10.98 -4.93
CA CYS A 118 2.19 -10.12 -4.17
C CYS A 118 3.37 -9.69 -5.05
N LEU A 119 3.44 -8.39 -5.37
CA LEU A 119 4.47 -7.79 -6.21
C LEU A 119 5.76 -7.49 -5.44
N ARG A 120 5.91 -8.06 -4.26
CA ARG A 120 7.13 -7.99 -3.49
C ARG A 120 7.69 -9.37 -3.24
N ALA A 121 8.98 -9.53 -3.49
CA ALA A 121 9.66 -10.79 -3.26
C ALA A 121 9.60 -11.22 -1.80
N ARG A 122 9.47 -12.50 -1.58
CA ARG A 122 9.55 -13.12 -0.25
C ARG A 122 10.99 -13.03 0.25
N THR A 123 11.15 -12.83 1.55
CA THR A 123 12.49 -12.74 2.16
C THR A 123 13.19 -14.09 2.10
N LYS A 124 12.40 -15.17 2.22
CA LYS A 124 12.83 -16.55 2.11
C LYS A 124 11.71 -17.31 1.39
N LEU A 125 12.08 -18.09 0.40
CA LEU A 125 11.14 -18.99 -0.26
C LEU A 125 10.94 -20.24 0.63
N GLU A 126 9.70 -20.68 0.73
CA GLU A 126 9.35 -21.94 1.38
C GLU A 126 9.82 -23.12 0.49
N PRO A 127 10.14 -24.28 1.09
CA PRO A 127 10.56 -25.47 0.31
C PRO A 127 9.56 -25.87 -0.78
N ASP A 128 8.27 -25.68 -0.50
CA ASP A 128 7.17 -26.04 -1.41
C ASP A 128 6.75 -24.88 -2.33
N PHE A 129 7.52 -23.79 -2.39
CA PHE A 129 7.28 -22.72 -3.35
C PHE A 129 7.45 -23.25 -4.77
N GLN A 130 6.42 -23.09 -5.59
CA GLN A 130 6.38 -23.61 -6.95
C GLN A 130 6.72 -22.50 -7.96
N PRO A 131 7.95 -22.42 -8.47
CA PRO A 131 8.31 -21.43 -9.46
C PRO A 131 7.52 -21.68 -10.76
N ILE A 132 7.00 -20.61 -11.35
CA ILE A 132 6.34 -20.63 -12.67
C ILE A 132 7.35 -20.19 -13.72
N ASN A 133 8.15 -19.19 -13.40
CA ASN A 133 9.24 -18.67 -14.19
C ASN A 133 10.35 -18.14 -13.25
N ASP A 134 11.34 -17.46 -13.81
CA ASP A 134 12.46 -16.86 -13.07
C ASP A 134 12.02 -15.71 -12.13
N ARG A 135 10.87 -15.09 -12.36
CA ARG A 135 10.37 -13.95 -11.60
C ARG A 135 9.48 -14.33 -10.45
N PHE A 136 8.51 -15.22 -10.65
CA PHE A 136 7.47 -15.51 -9.65
C PHE A 136 7.01 -16.97 -9.67
N GLY A 137 6.25 -17.32 -8.64
CA GLY A 137 5.66 -18.66 -8.50
C GLY A 137 4.46 -18.67 -7.55
N VAL A 138 3.93 -19.88 -7.35
CA VAL A 138 2.78 -20.14 -6.46
C VAL A 138 3.26 -20.23 -5.02
N VAL A 139 2.60 -19.48 -4.14
CA VAL A 139 2.83 -19.55 -2.69
C VAL A 139 2.11 -20.78 -2.13
N PRO A 140 2.81 -21.65 -1.38
CA PRO A 140 2.20 -22.86 -0.83
C PRO A 140 0.97 -22.57 0.05
N ARG A 141 -0.03 -23.45 0.01
CA ARG A 141 -1.29 -23.27 0.76
C ARG A 141 -1.08 -23.17 2.28
N ASN A 142 -0.09 -23.88 2.80
CA ASN A 142 0.25 -23.91 4.24
C ASN A 142 1.37 -22.94 4.63
N SER A 143 1.71 -22.00 3.75
CA SER A 143 2.78 -21.03 4.00
C SER A 143 2.34 -19.99 5.03
N ASP A 144 3.16 -19.76 6.04
CA ASP A 144 3.01 -18.64 6.95
C ASP A 144 3.24 -17.31 6.22
N GLY A 145 2.47 -16.28 6.58
CA GLY A 145 2.56 -14.99 5.91
C GLY A 145 2.19 -15.06 4.42
N ARG A 146 1.26 -15.93 4.09
CA ARG A 146 0.67 -16.06 2.76
C ARG A 146 -0.04 -14.78 2.33
N THR A 147 -0.78 -14.18 3.27
CA THR A 147 -1.30 -12.82 3.14
C THR A 147 -0.27 -11.81 3.63
N ARG A 148 -0.07 -10.76 2.86
CA ARG A 148 0.85 -9.68 3.20
C ARG A 148 0.21 -8.34 2.87
N CYS A 149 0.38 -7.38 3.76
CA CYS A 149 0.06 -5.98 3.51
C CYS A 149 1.19 -5.28 2.72
N GLN A 150 1.79 -6.01 1.78
CA GLN A 150 2.72 -5.50 0.76
C GLN A 150 1.95 -5.20 -0.51
N THR A 151 2.56 -4.50 -1.46
CA THR A 151 1.93 -4.24 -2.76
C THR A 151 1.49 -5.56 -3.39
N THR A 152 0.18 -5.69 -3.57
CA THR A 152 -0.45 -6.93 -4.06
C THR A 152 -1.60 -6.58 -4.99
N LEU A 153 -1.63 -7.21 -6.15
CA LEU A 153 -2.82 -7.27 -6.98
C LEU A 153 -3.76 -8.31 -6.39
N TRP A 154 -4.93 -7.88 -5.94
CA TRP A 154 -5.96 -8.73 -5.37
C TRP A 154 -7.19 -8.78 -6.26
N LYS A 155 -7.83 -9.94 -6.40
CA LYS A 155 -9.25 -9.92 -6.66
C LYS A 155 -9.96 -9.25 -5.50
N ARG A 156 -10.83 -8.30 -5.78
CA ARG A 156 -11.54 -7.54 -4.73
C ARG A 156 -12.32 -8.46 -3.77
N GLU A 157 -13.01 -9.45 -4.30
CA GLU A 157 -13.77 -10.42 -3.48
C GLU A 157 -12.86 -11.30 -2.62
N ALA A 158 -11.71 -11.72 -3.14
CA ALA A 158 -10.73 -12.48 -2.37
C ALA A 158 -10.14 -11.64 -1.24
N PHE A 159 -9.86 -10.37 -1.50
CA PHE A 159 -9.39 -9.46 -0.45
C PHE A 159 -10.46 -9.25 0.63
N LEU A 160 -11.72 -9.04 0.26
CA LEU A 160 -12.83 -8.95 1.21
C LEU A 160 -12.95 -10.19 2.10
N LYS A 161 -12.77 -11.40 1.55
CA LYS A 161 -12.75 -12.66 2.33
C LYS A 161 -11.53 -12.75 3.28
N ALA A 162 -10.39 -12.20 2.88
CA ALA A 162 -9.19 -12.20 3.70
C ALA A 162 -9.27 -11.25 4.90
N LEU A 163 -10.07 -10.18 4.83
CA LEU A 163 -10.23 -9.18 5.88
C LEU A 163 -11.13 -9.69 7.01
N HIS A 164 -10.74 -9.38 8.24
CA HIS A 164 -11.56 -9.58 9.43
C HIS A 164 -11.68 -8.25 10.18
N GLU A 165 -12.89 -7.83 10.49
CA GLU A 165 -13.15 -6.56 11.18
C GLU A 165 -12.44 -6.50 12.52
N GLY A 166 -11.89 -5.33 12.82
CA GLY A 166 -11.11 -5.09 14.04
C GLY A 166 -9.64 -5.49 13.96
N GLU A 167 -9.22 -6.22 12.94
CA GLU A 167 -7.80 -6.54 12.74
C GLU A 167 -7.00 -5.33 12.25
N THR A 168 -5.81 -5.20 12.76
CA THR A 168 -4.75 -4.35 12.18
C THR A 168 -4.13 -5.05 10.97
N ALA A 169 -3.39 -4.31 10.14
CA ALA A 169 -2.63 -4.88 9.03
C ALA A 169 -1.69 -6.01 9.48
N TRP A 170 -1.04 -5.86 10.62
CA TRP A 170 -0.15 -6.87 11.21
C TRP A 170 -0.87 -8.14 11.65
N GLU A 171 -2.09 -8.01 12.20
CA GLU A 171 -2.90 -9.17 12.59
C GLU A 171 -3.43 -9.91 11.37
N MET A 172 -3.82 -9.19 10.32
CA MET A 172 -4.19 -9.78 9.05
C MET A 172 -3.02 -10.55 8.40
N GLU A 173 -1.80 -10.03 8.43
CA GLU A 173 -0.62 -10.76 7.96
C GLU A 173 -0.39 -12.06 8.75
N ALA A 174 -0.61 -12.02 10.07
CA ALA A 174 -0.41 -13.19 10.93
C ALA A 174 -1.52 -14.23 10.81
N ARG A 175 -2.78 -13.80 10.68
CA ARG A 175 -3.97 -14.69 10.75
C ARG A 175 -4.63 -14.95 9.40
N GLY A 176 -4.41 -14.07 8.42
CA GLY A 176 -5.04 -14.14 7.11
C GLY A 176 -4.58 -15.34 6.28
N SER A 177 -3.41 -15.90 6.59
CA SER A 177 -2.90 -17.09 5.92
C SER A 177 -3.87 -18.27 6.00
N ASP A 178 -4.52 -18.47 7.14
CA ASP A 178 -5.51 -19.54 7.32
C ASP A 178 -6.78 -19.32 6.47
N ARG A 179 -7.21 -18.06 6.35
CA ARG A 179 -8.42 -17.67 5.57
C ARG A 179 -8.22 -17.71 4.07
N THR A 180 -6.98 -17.81 3.60
CA THR A 180 -6.61 -17.77 2.18
C THR A 180 -6.01 -19.07 1.65
N ARG A 181 -6.09 -20.17 2.41
CA ARG A 181 -5.49 -21.46 2.03
C ARG A 181 -6.01 -22.02 0.72
N ASP A 182 -7.28 -21.79 0.40
CA ASP A 182 -7.96 -22.22 -0.82
C ASP A 182 -7.74 -21.29 -2.00
N MET A 183 -7.20 -20.10 -1.78
CA MET A 183 -6.95 -19.09 -2.80
C MET A 183 -5.67 -19.39 -3.60
N LEU A 184 -5.67 -19.05 -4.90
CA LEU A 184 -4.45 -19.04 -5.70
C LEU A 184 -3.66 -17.75 -5.40
N ALA A 185 -2.55 -17.89 -4.68
CA ALA A 185 -1.66 -16.78 -4.36
C ALA A 185 -0.33 -16.91 -5.09
N LEU A 186 0.06 -15.85 -5.78
CA LEU A 186 1.33 -15.71 -6.47
C LEU A 186 2.24 -14.73 -5.71
N SER A 187 3.54 -14.89 -5.85
CA SER A 187 4.51 -13.94 -5.29
C SER A 187 5.77 -13.92 -6.14
N TYR A 188 6.42 -12.75 -6.24
CA TYR A 188 7.78 -12.70 -6.77
C TYR A 188 8.72 -13.54 -5.93
N SER A 189 9.66 -14.21 -6.60
CA SER A 189 10.73 -15.03 -6.03
C SER A 189 11.94 -14.19 -5.62
N THR A 190 12.27 -13.15 -6.41
CA THR A 190 13.43 -12.30 -6.20
C THR A 190 13.06 -10.81 -6.30
N ARG A 191 13.83 -9.96 -5.59
CA ARG A 191 13.61 -8.49 -5.61
C ARG A 191 14.06 -7.87 -6.93
N GLU A 192 15.04 -8.45 -7.59
CA GLU A 192 15.60 -7.93 -8.83
C GLU A 192 14.59 -7.91 -9.96
N HIS A 193 13.67 -8.86 -9.94
CA HIS A 193 12.65 -9.02 -10.96
C HIS A 193 11.33 -8.29 -10.63
N ALA A 194 11.25 -7.60 -9.50
CA ALA A 194 10.04 -6.86 -9.17
C ALA A 194 9.77 -5.74 -10.18
N SER A 195 8.60 -5.74 -10.79
CA SER A 195 8.16 -4.71 -11.74
C SER A 195 7.87 -3.37 -11.08
N LEU A 196 7.55 -3.39 -9.78
CA LEU A 196 7.28 -2.24 -8.94
C LEU A 196 8.20 -2.28 -7.72
N SER A 197 8.97 -1.22 -7.50
CA SER A 197 9.92 -1.10 -6.40
C SER A 197 9.62 0.13 -5.55
N TYR A 198 9.76 -0.02 -4.25
CA TYR A 198 9.47 1.05 -3.29
C TYR A 198 10.25 0.88 -2.00
N LEU A 199 10.47 1.99 -1.30
CA LEU A 199 10.91 1.98 0.08
C LEU A 199 9.90 1.21 0.93
N MET A 200 10.35 0.18 1.62
CA MET A 200 9.47 -0.77 2.31
C MET A 200 8.57 -0.15 3.36
N SER A 201 9.05 0.90 4.04
CA SER A 201 8.28 1.65 5.03
C SER A 201 8.90 3.03 5.24
N GLY A 202 8.18 4.06 4.84
CA GLY A 202 8.47 5.44 5.24
C GLY A 202 8.13 5.67 6.71
N ILE A 203 7.11 4.96 7.20
CA ILE A 203 6.59 5.05 8.57
C ILE A 203 6.61 3.68 9.25
N VAL A 204 7.18 3.61 10.45
CA VAL A 204 7.13 2.41 11.30
C VAL A 204 6.55 2.77 12.66
N ARG A 205 5.47 2.09 13.03
CA ARG A 205 4.76 2.33 14.31
C ARG A 205 4.37 3.79 14.54
N GLY A 206 3.97 4.48 13.45
CA GLY A 206 3.55 5.88 13.46
C GLY A 206 4.69 6.89 13.56
N LEU A 207 5.94 6.50 13.32
CA LEU A 207 7.14 7.35 13.33
C LEU A 207 7.85 7.25 11.98
N TRP A 208 8.42 8.35 11.51
CA TRP A 208 9.24 8.37 10.30
C TRP A 208 10.46 7.47 10.42
N THR A 209 10.76 6.68 9.40
CA THR A 209 12.05 6.01 9.29
C THR A 209 13.14 7.01 8.89
N ARG A 210 14.41 6.70 9.16
CA ARG A 210 15.52 7.52 8.69
C ARG A 210 15.62 7.51 7.18
N GLU A 211 15.36 6.36 6.60
CA GLU A 211 15.36 6.11 5.16
C GLU A 211 14.27 6.93 4.47
N GLY A 212 13.04 6.95 5.01
CA GLY A 212 11.94 7.77 4.48
C GLY A 212 12.25 9.26 4.52
N LEU A 213 12.80 9.76 5.66
CA LEU A 213 13.23 11.15 5.77
C LEU A 213 14.37 11.49 4.81
N ALA A 214 15.36 10.59 4.67
CA ALA A 214 16.48 10.77 3.76
C ALA A 214 16.01 10.84 2.31
N MET A 215 15.13 9.92 1.90
CA MET A 215 14.56 9.89 0.55
C MET A 215 13.77 11.17 0.24
N CYS A 216 12.94 11.65 1.16
CA CYS A 216 12.23 12.92 0.98
C CYS A 216 13.21 14.09 0.83
N LYS A 217 14.23 14.18 1.68
CA LYS A 217 15.25 15.23 1.64
C LYS A 217 16.04 15.21 0.33
N GLU A 218 16.51 14.04 -0.09
CA GLU A 218 17.29 13.85 -1.31
C GLU A 218 16.55 14.30 -2.57
N HIS A 219 15.23 14.06 -2.60
CA HIS A 219 14.39 14.42 -3.73
C HIS A 219 13.70 15.79 -3.60
N GLY A 220 13.98 16.56 -2.56
CA GLY A 220 13.33 17.86 -2.33
C GLY A 220 11.84 17.77 -2.00
N CYS A 221 11.38 16.60 -1.60
CA CYS A 221 9.99 16.38 -1.20
C CYS A 221 9.75 16.95 0.20
N ARG A 222 8.80 17.88 0.33
CA ARG A 222 8.45 18.49 1.61
C ARG A 222 7.51 17.59 2.42
N ILE A 223 7.81 17.49 3.72
CA ILE A 223 6.97 16.82 4.71
C ILE A 223 6.24 17.92 5.49
N GLU A 224 5.00 18.16 5.17
CA GLU A 224 4.19 19.20 5.83
C GLU A 224 2.79 18.67 6.20
N PRO A 225 2.40 18.79 7.46
CA PRO A 225 3.19 19.29 8.61
C PRO A 225 4.18 18.23 9.12
N HIS A 226 5.37 18.67 9.53
CA HIS A 226 6.37 17.76 10.09
C HIS A 226 6.23 17.67 11.61
N PHE A 227 5.31 16.84 12.10
CA PHE A 227 5.05 16.68 13.54
C PHE A 227 5.45 15.32 14.10
N ARG A 228 5.66 14.30 13.24
CA ARG A 228 6.05 12.95 13.68
C ARG A 228 7.53 12.93 14.08
N GLY A 229 7.80 12.17 15.16
CA GLY A 229 9.17 11.84 15.53
C GLY A 229 9.78 10.77 14.61
N THR A 230 11.11 10.63 14.68
CA THR A 230 11.85 9.59 13.95
C THR A 230 11.87 8.27 14.72
N TYR A 231 11.72 7.14 14.01
CA TYR A 231 11.78 5.80 14.57
C TYR A 231 13.12 5.53 15.26
N SER A 232 13.07 4.78 16.35
CA SER A 232 14.26 4.33 17.10
C SER A 232 14.09 2.87 17.50
N HIS A 233 15.15 2.09 17.37
CA HIS A 233 15.20 0.72 17.88
C HIS A 233 15.15 0.67 19.41
N SER A 234 15.66 1.70 20.10
CA SER A 234 15.53 1.84 21.55
C SER A 234 14.07 1.95 21.97
N SER A 235 13.58 0.98 22.73
CA SER A 235 12.18 0.88 23.14
C SER A 235 11.69 2.10 23.96
N PRO A 236 12.41 2.61 24.96
CA PRO A 236 11.99 3.77 25.72
C PRO A 236 11.94 5.06 24.85
N VAL A 237 12.97 5.29 24.02
CA VAL A 237 13.01 6.45 23.11
C VAL A 237 11.85 6.37 22.10
N ARG A 238 11.59 5.21 21.54
CA ARG A 238 10.49 5.00 20.62
C ARG A 238 9.14 5.28 21.28
N ARG A 239 8.91 4.79 22.52
CA ARG A 239 7.68 5.05 23.27
C ARG A 239 7.47 6.53 23.51
N LEU A 240 8.51 7.24 23.94
CA LEU A 240 8.46 8.68 24.15
C LEU A 240 8.10 9.42 22.84
N ARG A 241 8.80 9.13 21.75
CA ARG A 241 8.54 9.76 20.45
C ARG A 241 7.12 9.50 19.94
N ARG A 242 6.59 8.28 20.12
CA ARG A 242 5.20 7.96 19.79
C ARG A 242 4.21 8.77 20.63
N ALA A 243 4.45 8.88 21.92
CA ALA A 243 3.61 9.67 22.81
C ALA A 243 3.59 11.16 22.40
N LEU A 244 4.74 11.73 22.08
CA LEU A 244 4.86 13.10 21.57
C LEU A 244 4.16 13.28 20.22
N THR A 245 4.33 12.34 19.29
CA THR A 245 3.64 12.35 18.00
C THR A 245 2.12 12.33 18.18
N ARG A 246 1.59 11.44 19.05
CA ARG A 246 0.15 11.38 19.33
C ARG A 246 -0.38 12.69 19.95
N ARG A 247 0.38 13.32 20.83
CA ARG A 247 -0.01 14.62 21.42
C ARG A 247 -0.08 15.74 20.37
N ARG A 248 0.77 15.69 19.34
CA ARG A 248 0.81 16.68 18.26
C ARG A 248 -0.22 16.41 17.17
N LEU A 249 -0.64 15.16 16.99
CA LEU A 249 -1.56 14.76 15.93
C LEU A 249 -2.91 15.49 16.00
N ALA A 250 -3.56 15.53 17.17
CA ALA A 250 -4.88 16.13 17.29
C ALA A 250 -4.89 17.63 16.95
N PRO A 251 -3.95 18.48 17.46
CA PRO A 251 -3.84 19.87 17.02
C PRO A 251 -3.57 20.03 15.52
N GLU A 252 -2.73 19.18 14.91
CA GLU A 252 -2.45 19.27 13.48
C GLU A 252 -3.67 18.85 12.62
N LEU A 253 -4.39 17.81 13.02
CA LEU A 253 -5.65 17.43 12.38
C LEU A 253 -6.69 18.56 12.46
N ALA A 254 -6.81 19.22 13.62
CA ALA A 254 -7.74 20.33 13.78
C ALA A 254 -7.47 21.49 12.80
N LYS A 255 -6.20 21.77 12.48
CA LYS A 255 -5.81 22.82 11.52
C LYS A 255 -6.27 22.50 10.10
N VAL A 256 -6.26 21.23 9.71
CA VAL A 256 -6.57 20.80 8.32
C VAL A 256 -8.00 20.31 8.13
N ARG A 257 -8.76 20.10 9.21
CA ARG A 257 -10.12 19.54 9.16
C ARG A 257 -11.07 20.30 8.23
N ASN A 258 -10.95 21.62 8.21
CA ASN A 258 -11.80 22.52 7.41
C ASN A 258 -11.14 22.96 6.11
N SER A 259 -9.95 22.46 5.79
CA SER A 259 -9.21 22.78 4.57
C SER A 259 -9.23 21.62 3.58
N VAL A 260 -8.72 21.87 2.38
CA VAL A 260 -8.47 20.85 1.37
C VAL A 260 -6.96 20.65 1.27
N ILE A 261 -6.49 19.43 1.51
CA ILE A 261 -5.08 19.09 1.39
C ILE A 261 -4.76 18.91 -0.09
N ASP A 262 -3.93 19.80 -0.62
CA ASP A 262 -3.45 19.72 -1.99
C ASP A 262 -2.26 18.74 -2.07
N LEU A 263 -2.47 17.60 -2.73
CA LEU A 263 -1.43 16.58 -2.89
C LEU A 263 -0.45 16.91 -4.03
N ASP A 264 -0.79 17.88 -4.87
CA ASP A 264 0.03 18.27 -6.01
C ASP A 264 0.90 19.50 -5.70
N ALA A 265 0.70 20.12 -4.53
CA ALA A 265 1.57 21.19 -4.05
C ALA A 265 3.00 20.67 -3.82
N ALA A 266 3.97 21.36 -4.43
CA ALA A 266 5.40 21.04 -4.39
C ALA A 266 6.00 21.24 -2.98
#